data_a00f4a3c48f7343554f038b4a69b55de
#
_entry.id   a00f4a3c48f7343554f038b4a69b55de
#
_cell.length_a   1.000
_cell.length_b   1.000
_cell.length_c   1.000
_cell.angle_alpha   90.00
_cell.angle_beta   90.00
_cell.angle_gamma   90.00
#
_symmetry.space_group_name_H-M   'P 1'
#
loop_
_entity.id
_entity.type
_entity.pdbx_description
1 polymer ?
#
loop_
_entity_poly.entity_id
_entity_poly.type
_entity_poly.pdbx_seq_one_letter_code
_entity_poly.pdbx_strand_id
1 'polypeptide(L)'
;MTEDKDTSMANVGRIVRIVGAVVDCEFAADSIPAIYNALTVEADTPVGHISTVLEVQMHLPGNMVRTVAMSSTDGLQRGTEVVDTGAPIQMPVGEETLGRIWNVIGQPVDGKPAGDIKQTYPIHRSAPSFDELITKTEVFETGIK
;
A
#
# COMPACT_ATOMS: atom_id res chain seq x y z
N MET A 1 31.22 9.07 14.98
CA MET A 1 29.96 8.57 15.53
C MET A 1 29.17 8.06 14.35
N THR A 2 29.23 6.78 14.14
CA THR A 2 28.52 6.08 13.06
C THR A 2 27.07 5.91 13.51
N GLU A 3 26.16 6.53 12.75
CA GLU A 3 24.74 6.25 12.89
C GLU A 3 24.49 4.80 12.51
N ASP A 4 24.19 3.98 13.51
CA ASP A 4 23.61 2.66 13.31
C ASP A 4 22.26 2.83 12.61
N LYS A 5 22.26 2.62 11.30
CA LYS A 5 21.07 2.45 10.51
C LYS A 5 20.45 1.13 10.97
N ASP A 6 19.44 1.24 11.82
CA ASP A 6 18.61 0.10 12.26
C ASP A 6 18.06 -0.57 10.98
N THR A 7 18.76 -1.62 10.57
CA THR A 7 18.32 -2.48 9.47
C THR A 7 17.28 -3.42 10.06
N SER A 8 16.08 -2.89 10.31
CA SER A 8 14.89 -3.72 10.49
C SER A 8 14.87 -4.68 9.30
N MET A 9 15.13 -5.95 9.55
CA MET A 9 15.09 -6.97 8.50
C MET A 9 13.70 -6.93 7.87
N ALA A 10 13.65 -6.55 6.60
CA ALA A 10 12.40 -6.48 5.86
C ALA A 10 11.69 -7.83 5.97
N ASN A 11 10.40 -7.81 6.32
CA ASN A 11 9.56 -9.01 6.36
C ASN A 11 9.26 -9.44 4.93
N VAL A 12 9.90 -10.52 4.47
CA VAL A 12 9.84 -10.98 3.09
C VAL A 12 9.05 -12.28 3.01
N GLY A 13 8.03 -12.30 2.17
CA GLY A 13 7.26 -13.47 1.80
C GLY A 13 7.42 -13.84 0.33
N ARG A 14 6.58 -14.74 -0.16
CA ARG A 14 6.59 -15.21 -1.55
C ARG A 14 5.18 -15.40 -2.09
N ILE A 15 4.99 -15.10 -3.38
CA ILE A 15 3.75 -15.37 -4.08
C ILE A 15 3.56 -16.90 -4.23
N VAL A 16 2.42 -17.40 -3.79
CA VAL A 16 2.04 -18.81 -3.89
C VAL A 16 1.04 -19.03 -5.03
N ARG A 17 0.09 -18.10 -5.19
CA ARG A 17 -0.97 -18.21 -6.19
C ARG A 17 -1.39 -16.84 -6.71
N ILE A 18 -1.73 -16.77 -7.99
CA ILE A 18 -2.24 -15.56 -8.65
C ILE A 18 -3.51 -15.95 -9.40
N VAL A 19 -4.60 -15.21 -9.17
CA VAL A 19 -5.88 -15.37 -9.86
C VAL A 19 -6.44 -13.98 -10.18
N GLY A 20 -6.17 -13.48 -11.37
CA GLY A 20 -6.50 -12.09 -11.71
C GLY A 20 -5.81 -11.11 -10.76
N ALA A 21 -6.57 -10.21 -10.15
CA ALA A 21 -6.04 -9.24 -9.18
C ALA A 21 -5.82 -9.84 -7.77
N VAL A 22 -6.23 -11.10 -7.54
CA VAL A 22 -6.07 -11.74 -6.22
C VAL A 22 -4.76 -12.50 -6.20
N VAL A 23 -3.92 -12.20 -5.21
CA VAL A 23 -2.61 -12.80 -5.01
C VAL A 23 -2.53 -13.37 -3.61
N ASP A 24 -2.24 -14.66 -3.48
CA ASP A 24 -1.98 -15.30 -2.19
C ASP A 24 -0.47 -15.39 -1.97
N CYS A 25 -0.02 -14.87 -0.83
CA CYS A 25 1.37 -14.81 -0.43
C CYS A 25 1.60 -15.59 0.86
N GLU A 26 2.75 -16.26 0.99
CA GLU A 26 3.19 -17.00 2.16
C GLU A 26 4.30 -16.23 2.86
N PHE A 27 4.23 -16.17 4.19
CA PHE A 27 5.22 -15.54 5.07
C PHE A 27 5.68 -16.51 6.15
N ALA A 28 6.69 -16.15 6.92
CA ALA A 28 7.07 -16.93 8.08
C ALA A 28 5.97 -16.87 9.17
N ALA A 29 5.84 -17.92 9.98
CA ALA A 29 4.74 -18.07 10.94
C ALA A 29 4.68 -16.96 12.01
N ASP A 30 5.82 -16.39 12.33
CA ASP A 30 6.01 -15.35 13.34
C ASP A 30 5.96 -13.91 12.78
N SER A 31 5.78 -13.77 11.46
CA SER A 31 5.82 -12.48 10.76
C SER A 31 4.74 -12.32 9.69
N ILE A 32 3.54 -12.83 9.97
CA ILE A 32 2.41 -12.70 9.05
C ILE A 32 1.95 -11.23 9.02
N PRO A 33 1.88 -10.58 7.84
CA PRO A 33 1.44 -9.21 7.70
C PRO A 33 0.03 -8.96 8.26
N ALA A 34 -0.18 -7.80 8.87
CA ALA A 34 -1.51 -7.41 9.34
C ALA A 34 -2.47 -7.16 8.17
N ILE A 35 -3.77 -7.30 8.44
CA ILE A 35 -4.82 -6.93 7.48
C ILE A 35 -4.68 -5.44 7.15
N TYR A 36 -4.83 -5.10 5.87
CA TYR A 36 -4.62 -3.80 5.25
C TYR A 36 -3.17 -3.35 5.09
N ASN A 37 -2.18 -4.12 5.55
CA ASN A 37 -0.80 -3.80 5.20
C ASN A 37 -0.60 -3.78 3.68
N ALA A 38 0.21 -2.84 3.24
CA ALA A 38 0.71 -2.77 1.87
C ALA A 38 1.94 -3.67 1.73
N LEU A 39 1.92 -4.54 0.73
CA LEU A 39 3.06 -5.36 0.35
C LEU A 39 3.58 -4.85 -1.00
N THR A 40 4.88 -4.71 -1.14
CA THR A 40 5.52 -4.32 -2.41
C THR A 40 6.08 -5.53 -3.13
N VAL A 41 5.90 -5.55 -4.44
CA VAL A 41 6.46 -6.57 -5.34
C VAL A 41 7.24 -5.89 -6.44
N GLU A 42 8.50 -6.23 -6.56
CA GLU A 42 9.39 -5.79 -7.62
C GLU A 42 9.91 -7.03 -8.34
N ALA A 43 9.69 -7.12 -9.64
CA ALA A 43 10.10 -8.28 -10.41
C ALA A 43 10.54 -7.91 -11.83
N ASP A 44 11.67 -8.46 -12.25
CA ASP A 44 12.09 -8.43 -13.65
C ASP A 44 11.50 -9.62 -14.38
N THR A 45 10.69 -9.37 -15.38
CA THR A 45 10.00 -10.40 -16.15
C THR A 45 10.35 -10.29 -17.62
N PRO A 46 10.07 -11.34 -18.41
CA PRO A 46 10.27 -11.28 -19.86
C PRO A 46 9.50 -10.16 -20.58
N VAL A 47 8.44 -9.65 -19.95
CA VAL A 47 7.61 -8.55 -20.48
C VAL A 47 8.02 -7.18 -19.93
N GLY A 48 9.03 -7.11 -19.07
CA GLY A 48 9.55 -5.89 -18.48
C GLY A 48 9.60 -5.92 -16.95
N HIS A 49 10.06 -4.82 -16.37
CA HIS A 49 10.05 -4.61 -14.92
C HIS A 49 8.64 -4.35 -14.42
N ILE A 50 8.24 -5.08 -13.39
CA ILE A 50 6.95 -4.94 -12.73
C ILE A 50 7.17 -4.41 -11.33
N SER A 51 6.50 -3.30 -11.01
CA SER A 51 6.40 -2.76 -9.66
C SER A 51 4.91 -2.65 -9.33
N THR A 52 4.47 -3.36 -8.31
CA THR A 52 3.06 -3.34 -7.88
C THR A 52 2.94 -3.38 -6.36
N VAL A 53 1.84 -2.83 -5.87
CA VAL A 53 1.47 -2.89 -4.46
C VAL A 53 0.29 -3.84 -4.31
N LEU A 54 0.38 -4.72 -3.32
CA LEU A 54 -0.67 -5.63 -2.93
C LEU A 54 -1.20 -5.21 -1.55
N GLU A 55 -2.49 -5.20 -1.35
CA GLU A 55 -3.10 -4.92 -0.04
C GLU A 55 -3.60 -6.21 0.60
N VAL A 56 -3.23 -6.47 1.84
CA VAL A 56 -3.67 -7.65 2.59
C VAL A 56 -5.15 -7.52 2.94
N GLN A 57 -5.97 -8.48 2.50
CA GLN A 57 -7.41 -8.48 2.75
C GLN A 57 -7.84 -9.49 3.81
N MET A 58 -7.16 -10.62 3.88
CA MET A 58 -7.48 -11.66 4.87
C MET A 58 -6.31 -12.61 5.11
N HIS A 59 -6.30 -13.22 6.28
CA HIS A 59 -5.41 -14.33 6.58
C HIS A 59 -6.01 -15.66 6.13
N LEU A 60 -5.18 -16.53 5.62
CA LEU A 60 -5.52 -17.89 5.21
C LEU A 60 -4.77 -18.90 6.09
N PRO A 61 -5.25 -20.16 6.20
CA PRO A 61 -4.51 -21.22 6.86
C PRO A 61 -3.13 -21.43 6.23
N GLY A 62 -2.13 -21.82 7.05
CA GLY A 62 -0.78 -22.14 6.57
C GLY A 62 0.11 -20.90 6.35
N ASN A 63 0.00 -19.90 7.21
CA ASN A 63 0.83 -18.68 7.20
C ASN A 63 0.70 -17.86 5.89
N MET A 64 -0.44 -17.98 5.24
CA MET A 64 -0.72 -17.27 4.01
C MET A 64 -1.62 -16.07 4.24
N VAL A 65 -1.43 -15.06 3.41
CA VAL A 65 -2.32 -13.91 3.32
C VAL A 65 -2.88 -13.81 1.92
N ARG A 66 -4.15 -13.45 1.82
CA ARG A 66 -4.79 -13.09 0.55
C ARG A 66 -4.73 -11.60 0.37
N THR A 67 -4.28 -11.19 -0.79
CA THR A 67 -4.10 -9.79 -1.15
C THR A 67 -4.82 -9.43 -2.43
N VAL A 68 -5.05 -8.15 -2.64
CA VAL A 68 -5.54 -7.57 -3.89
C VAL A 68 -4.48 -6.66 -4.48
N ALA A 69 -4.14 -6.87 -5.74
CA ALA A 69 -3.18 -6.04 -6.45
C ALA A 69 -3.81 -4.69 -6.86
N MET A 70 -3.07 -3.60 -6.65
CA MET A 70 -3.49 -2.24 -6.99
C MET A 70 -3.18 -1.87 -8.45
N SER A 71 -2.47 -2.75 -9.17
CA SER A 71 -2.19 -2.63 -10.60
C SER A 71 -2.24 -3.99 -11.29
N SER A 72 -1.89 -4.07 -12.59
CA SER A 72 -1.87 -5.36 -13.30
C SER A 72 -0.92 -6.36 -12.65
N THR A 73 -1.35 -7.61 -12.65
CA THR A 73 -0.55 -8.78 -12.22
C THR A 73 0.08 -9.52 -13.40
N ASP A 74 -0.05 -8.99 -14.62
CA ASP A 74 0.45 -9.64 -15.82
C ASP A 74 1.98 -9.78 -15.77
N GLY A 75 2.47 -11.01 -15.91
CA GLY A 75 3.88 -11.33 -15.83
C GLY A 75 4.40 -11.69 -14.45
N LEU A 76 3.64 -11.47 -13.37
CA LEU A 76 4.00 -11.97 -12.05
C LEU A 76 4.02 -13.51 -12.01
N GLN A 77 4.97 -14.06 -11.28
CA GLN A 77 5.17 -15.49 -11.17
C GLN A 77 5.07 -16.00 -9.73
N ARG A 78 4.75 -17.26 -9.58
CA ARG A 78 4.85 -17.94 -8.28
C ARG A 78 6.31 -17.96 -7.83
N GLY A 79 6.53 -17.76 -6.53
CA GLY A 79 7.86 -17.67 -5.95
C GLY A 79 8.49 -16.27 -6.01
N THR A 80 7.88 -15.30 -6.69
CA THR A 80 8.31 -13.90 -6.64
C THR A 80 8.30 -13.40 -5.20
N GLU A 81 9.32 -12.68 -4.79
CA GLU A 81 9.45 -12.11 -3.46
C GLU A 81 8.47 -10.95 -3.26
N VAL A 82 7.95 -10.86 -2.05
CA VAL A 82 7.00 -9.85 -1.61
C VAL A 82 7.47 -9.27 -0.30
N VAL A 83 7.56 -7.96 -0.20
CA VAL A 83 8.04 -7.27 1.00
C VAL A 83 6.89 -6.58 1.71
N ASP A 84 6.68 -6.91 2.98
CA ASP A 84 5.73 -6.21 3.84
C ASP A 84 6.29 -4.84 4.25
N THR A 85 5.54 -3.77 4.00
CA THR A 85 5.91 -2.41 4.40
C THR A 85 5.65 -2.12 5.88
N GLY A 86 4.93 -3.02 6.57
CA GLY A 86 4.54 -2.86 7.97
C GLY A 86 3.43 -1.82 8.21
N ALA A 87 2.86 -1.24 7.15
CA ALA A 87 1.82 -0.21 7.24
C ALA A 87 0.82 -0.32 6.08
N PRO A 88 -0.40 0.21 6.24
CA PRO A 88 -1.35 0.38 5.13
C PRO A 88 -0.82 1.33 4.05
N ILE A 89 -1.46 1.30 2.87
CA ILE A 89 -1.20 2.26 1.80
C ILE A 89 -1.36 3.68 2.35
N GLN A 90 -0.37 4.55 2.10
CA GLN A 90 -0.33 5.92 2.57
C GLN A 90 -0.71 6.88 1.44
N MET A 91 -1.55 7.84 1.74
CA MET A 91 -1.97 8.88 0.81
C MET A 91 -1.41 10.23 1.25
N PRO A 92 -0.76 10.99 0.36
CA PRO A 92 -0.36 12.36 0.65
C PRO A 92 -1.57 13.22 1.01
N VAL A 93 -1.41 14.08 2.01
CA VAL A 93 -2.44 15.03 2.45
C VAL A 93 -1.81 16.40 2.70
N GLY A 94 -2.65 17.43 2.72
CA GLY A 94 -2.23 18.81 2.98
C GLY A 94 -2.33 19.69 1.74
N GLU A 95 -1.93 20.95 1.90
CA GLU A 95 -2.02 21.97 0.84
C GLU A 95 -1.19 21.62 -0.39
N GLU A 96 -0.11 20.86 -0.22
CA GLU A 96 0.79 20.41 -1.29
C GLU A 96 0.11 19.48 -2.30
N THR A 97 -1.03 18.91 -1.92
CA THR A 97 -1.80 17.99 -2.78
C THR A 97 -2.85 18.71 -3.64
N LEU A 98 -3.11 19.99 -3.36
CA LEU A 98 -4.14 20.76 -4.07
C LEU A 98 -3.76 20.98 -5.54
N GLY A 99 -4.75 20.83 -6.42
CA GLY A 99 -4.55 20.96 -7.87
C GLY A 99 -3.68 19.87 -8.50
N ARG A 100 -3.48 18.74 -7.81
CA ARG A 100 -2.69 17.59 -8.24
C ARG A 100 -3.58 16.36 -8.46
N ILE A 101 -3.11 15.41 -9.25
CA ILE A 101 -3.79 14.14 -9.49
C ILE A 101 -2.90 13.01 -8.96
N TRP A 102 -3.47 12.19 -8.07
CA TRP A 102 -2.80 11.09 -7.41
C TRP A 102 -3.47 9.76 -7.74
N ASN A 103 -2.69 8.69 -7.83
CA ASN A 103 -3.24 7.34 -7.94
C ASN A 103 -3.58 6.77 -6.55
N VAL A 104 -4.17 5.57 -6.53
CA VAL A 104 -4.63 4.89 -5.30
C VAL A 104 -3.50 4.57 -4.32
N ILE A 105 -2.26 4.51 -4.77
CA ILE A 105 -1.08 4.24 -3.94
C ILE A 105 -0.29 5.50 -3.57
N GLY A 106 -0.89 6.70 -3.76
CA GLY A 106 -0.28 7.96 -3.37
C GLY A 106 0.84 8.47 -4.27
N GLN A 107 0.89 8.03 -5.52
CA GLN A 107 1.84 8.52 -6.51
C GLN A 107 1.20 9.55 -7.44
N PRO A 108 1.92 10.63 -7.83
CA PRO A 108 1.39 11.62 -8.76
C PRO A 108 1.29 11.02 -10.17
N VAL A 109 0.18 11.28 -10.85
CA VAL A 109 -0.07 10.84 -12.24
C VAL A 109 -0.29 12.00 -13.21
N ASP A 110 -0.08 13.22 -12.77
CA ASP A 110 -0.22 14.46 -13.56
C ASP A 110 1.05 14.85 -14.32
N GLY A 111 2.06 13.98 -14.37
CA GLY A 111 3.33 14.22 -15.05
C GLY A 111 4.29 15.18 -14.33
N LYS A 112 3.97 15.57 -13.09
CA LYS A 112 4.81 16.43 -12.26
C LYS A 112 5.43 15.63 -11.11
N PRO A 113 6.61 16.01 -10.60
CA PRO A 113 7.18 15.36 -9.42
C PRO A 113 6.27 15.50 -8.21
N ALA A 114 6.36 14.57 -7.25
CA ALA A 114 5.51 14.56 -6.05
C ALA A 114 5.59 15.86 -5.24
N GLY A 115 6.73 16.56 -5.29
CA GLY A 115 6.99 17.73 -4.46
C GLY A 115 7.41 17.33 -3.04
N ASP A 116 7.40 18.32 -2.14
CA ASP A 116 7.76 18.13 -0.74
C ASP A 116 6.51 17.77 0.08
N ILE A 117 6.19 16.48 0.11
CA ILE A 117 5.05 15.96 0.87
C ILE A 117 5.41 15.93 2.35
N LYS A 118 4.75 16.77 3.14
CA LYS A 118 4.99 16.91 4.58
C LYS A 118 4.23 15.89 5.42
N GLN A 119 3.09 15.42 4.93
CA GLN A 119 2.21 14.55 5.69
C GLN A 119 1.54 13.51 4.81
N THR A 120 1.41 12.29 5.34
CA THR A 120 0.63 11.22 4.73
C THR A 120 -0.35 10.64 5.74
N TYR A 121 -1.47 10.14 5.24
CA TYR A 121 -2.46 9.41 6.03
C TYR A 121 -2.69 8.02 5.46
N PRO A 122 -2.86 7.01 6.30
CA PRO A 122 -3.29 5.69 5.83
C PRO A 122 -4.69 5.78 5.21
N ILE A 123 -4.91 5.04 4.13
CA ILE A 123 -6.24 5.00 3.48
C ILE A 123 -7.30 4.35 4.37
N HIS A 124 -6.88 3.44 5.26
CA HIS A 124 -7.75 2.86 6.28
C HIS A 124 -7.57 3.61 7.60
N ARG A 125 -8.57 4.40 7.97
CA ARG A 125 -8.59 5.20 9.20
C ARG A 125 -9.88 4.95 9.95
N SER A 126 -9.78 4.95 11.27
CA SER A 126 -10.96 5.03 12.14
C SER A 126 -11.68 6.38 11.95
N ALA A 127 -13.00 6.38 12.14
CA ALA A 127 -13.73 7.64 12.23
C ALA A 127 -13.19 8.50 13.39
N PRO A 128 -13.25 9.85 13.27
CA PRO A 128 -12.91 10.74 14.37
C PRO A 128 -13.74 10.44 15.62
N SER A 129 -13.16 10.63 16.79
CA SER A 129 -13.87 10.51 18.05
C SER A 129 -14.91 11.64 18.18
N PHE A 130 -15.92 11.46 19.05
CA PHE A 130 -17.02 12.41 19.18
C PHE A 130 -16.55 13.81 19.61
N ASP A 131 -15.50 13.90 20.40
CA ASP A 131 -14.88 15.15 20.86
C ASP A 131 -14.08 15.87 19.75
N GLU A 132 -13.67 15.17 18.71
CA GLU A 132 -13.00 15.74 17.54
C GLU A 132 -13.98 16.21 16.45
N LEU A 133 -15.28 15.86 16.58
CA LEU A 133 -16.28 16.23 15.59
C LEU A 133 -16.63 17.73 15.67
N ILE A 134 -16.66 18.39 14.52
CA ILE A 134 -17.18 19.75 14.39
C ILE A 134 -18.70 19.69 14.55
N THR A 135 -19.23 20.42 15.57
CA THR A 135 -20.67 20.46 15.83
C THR A 135 -21.45 21.33 14.85
N LYS A 136 -20.76 22.16 14.06
CA LYS A 136 -21.35 23.01 13.04
C LYS A 136 -21.47 22.26 11.72
N THR A 137 -22.67 22.26 11.14
CA THR A 137 -22.89 21.69 9.81
C THR A 137 -22.34 22.64 8.75
N GLU A 138 -21.37 22.15 7.97
CA GLU A 138 -20.78 22.88 6.84
C GLU A 138 -20.95 22.07 5.56
N VAL A 139 -21.10 22.76 4.43
CA VAL A 139 -21.19 22.12 3.12
C VAL A 139 -19.78 21.75 2.67
N PHE A 140 -19.58 20.49 2.32
CA PHE A 140 -18.33 20.00 1.75
C PHE A 140 -18.46 19.93 0.23
N GLU A 141 -17.81 20.85 -0.48
CA GLU A 141 -17.79 20.88 -1.94
C GLU A 141 -16.78 19.86 -2.48
N THR A 142 -17.30 18.77 -3.07
CA THR A 142 -16.46 17.69 -3.60
C THR A 142 -15.98 17.93 -5.02
N GLY A 143 -16.60 18.85 -5.76
CA GLY A 143 -16.39 19.03 -7.19
C GLY A 143 -17.00 17.93 -8.07
N ILE A 144 -17.68 16.95 -7.48
CA ILE A 144 -18.39 15.88 -8.20
C ILE A 144 -19.81 16.36 -8.51
N LYS A 145 -20.21 16.23 -9.78
CA LYS A 145 -21.58 16.53 -10.24
C LYS A 145 -22.47 15.31 -10.10
#